data_26075588b248033902a6e2f8df883994
#
_entry.id   26075588b248033902a6e2f8df883994
#
_cell.length_a   1.000
_cell.length_b   1.000
_cell.length_c   1.000
_cell.angle_alpha   90.00
_cell.angle_beta   90.00
_cell.angle_gamma   90.00
#
_symmetry.space_group_name_H-M   'P 1'
#
loop_
_entity.id
_entity.type
_entity.pdbx_description
1 polymer ?
#
loop_
_entity_poly.entity_id
_entity_poly.type
_entity_poly.pdbx_seq_one_letter_code
_entity_poly.pdbx_strand_id
1 'polypeptide(L)'
;KAAPAKPAKKEAKKAAPAEPDKFALADMVREKFAKKDVSKVNEKIALEIKAYGEKEFYIYILIDDGKVTVEPWGYIDNDVHIDMPIADVVAVVNGKYDFVAKAISGDFYAIGCVTKLLKAYEALIK
;
A
#
# COMPACT_ATOMS: atom_id res chain seq x y z
N LYS A 1 -26.49 16.23 5.47
CA LYS A 1 -26.55 15.82 5.78
C LYS A 1 -26.21 15.50 5.86
N ALA A 2 -25.88 15.71 5.52
CA ALA A 2 -25.49 15.27 5.86
C ALA A 2 -25.21 14.96 5.72
N ALA A 3 -24.93 15.03 5.51
CA ALA A 3 -24.65 14.58 5.75
C ALA A 3 -24.36 14.35 5.54
N PRO A 4 -24.28 14.39 5.34
CA PRO A 4 -24.04 14.02 5.37
C PRO A 4 -23.81 13.77 5.15
N ALA A 5 -23.68 13.90 4.89
CA ALA A 5 -23.47 13.48 5.09
C ALA A 5 -23.31 13.21 4.66
N LYS A 6 -23.24 13.09 4.24
CA LYS A 6 -23.22 12.61 4.14
C LYS A 6 -23.07 12.63 3.71
N PRO A 7 -23.11 12.93 3.35
CA PRO A 7 -23.12 12.73 3.21
C PRO A 7 -23.03 12.55 2.85
N ALA A 8 -22.94 12.80 2.57
CA ALA A 8 -22.86 12.46 2.74
C ALA A 8 -22.80 11.96 2.34
N LYS A 9 -22.83 11.79 1.98
CA LYS A 9 -22.84 11.14 1.95
C LYS A 9 -22.85 10.89 1.28
N LYS A 10 -23.01 11.13 1.00
CA LYS A 10 -23.16 10.75 0.67
C LYS A 10 -23.07 10.83 -0.14
N GLU A 11 -23.10 11.20 -0.47
CA GLU A 11 -23.05 11.24 -0.82
C GLU A 11 -22.79 11.06 -1.46
N ALA A 12 -23.03 11.22 -1.57
CA ALA A 12 -22.66 10.92 -1.70
C ALA A 12 -22.48 10.71 -2.44
N LYS A 13 -22.74 10.57 -2.63
CA LYS A 13 -22.39 10.32 -2.88
C LYS A 13 -22.03 10.26 -3.82
N LYS A 14 -22.33 11.08 -4.26
CA LYS A 14 -21.49 10.96 -4.87
C LYS A 14 -20.63 10.39 -4.60
N ALA A 15 -21.02 10.21 -4.90
CA ALA A 15 -20.39 9.50 -3.83
C ALA A 15 -19.02 9.02 -4.18
N ALA A 16 -18.08 9.08 -3.22
CA ALA A 16 -16.80 8.47 -3.41
C ALA A 16 -16.99 6.97 -3.67
N PRO A 17 -16.18 6.34 -4.52
CA PRO A 17 -16.27 4.91 -4.70
C PRO A 17 -16.06 4.21 -3.36
N ALA A 18 -16.75 3.10 -3.15
CA ALA A 18 -16.56 2.30 -1.96
C ALA A 18 -15.10 1.85 -1.87
N GLU A 19 -14.57 1.80 -0.64
CA GLU A 19 -13.21 1.32 -0.45
C GLU A 19 -13.12 -0.14 -0.87
N PRO A 20 -12.03 -0.52 -1.56
CA PRO A 20 -11.84 -1.94 -1.89
C PRO A 20 -11.66 -2.75 -0.62
N ASP A 21 -12.13 -3.99 -0.62
CA ASP A 21 -11.83 -4.89 0.48
C ASP A 21 -10.39 -5.41 0.33
N LYS A 22 -9.95 -6.20 1.30
CA LYS A 22 -8.55 -6.64 1.31
C LYS A 22 -8.19 -7.48 0.07
N PHE A 23 -9.11 -8.28 -0.42
CA PHE A 23 -8.85 -9.11 -1.60
C PHE A 23 -8.73 -8.24 -2.85
N ALA A 24 -9.65 -7.29 -3.01
CA ALA A 24 -9.62 -6.38 -4.15
C ALA A 24 -8.37 -5.51 -4.13
N LEU A 25 -8.02 -4.99 -2.95
CA LEU A 25 -6.84 -4.13 -2.83
C LEU A 25 -5.56 -4.93 -3.09
N ALA A 26 -5.48 -6.15 -2.58
CA ALA A 26 -4.32 -7.00 -2.85
C ALA A 26 -4.19 -7.30 -4.34
N ASP A 27 -5.31 -7.53 -5.02
CA ASP A 27 -5.30 -7.74 -6.47
C ASP A 27 -4.79 -6.52 -7.22
N MET A 28 -5.21 -5.33 -6.80
CA MET A 28 -4.75 -4.08 -7.41
C MET A 28 -3.24 -3.91 -7.25
N VAL A 29 -2.75 -4.16 -6.03
CA VAL A 29 -1.32 -4.04 -5.73
C VAL A 29 -0.53 -5.09 -6.51
N ARG A 30 -1.03 -6.30 -6.56
CA ARG A 30 -0.37 -7.39 -7.29
C ARG A 30 -0.26 -7.07 -8.77
N GLU A 31 -1.34 -6.56 -9.34
CA GLU A 31 -1.38 -6.21 -10.76
C GLU A 31 -0.36 -5.12 -11.08
N LYS A 32 -0.17 -4.19 -10.16
CA LYS A 32 0.77 -3.10 -10.36
C LYS A 32 2.22 -3.56 -10.22
N PHE A 33 2.50 -4.39 -9.23
CA PHE A 33 3.88 -4.66 -8.82
C PHE A 33 4.41 -6.05 -9.19
N ALA A 34 3.55 -7.05 -9.37
CA ALA A 34 4.05 -8.43 -9.59
C ALA A 34 4.84 -8.56 -10.88
N LYS A 35 4.64 -7.66 -11.82
CA LYS A 35 5.34 -7.69 -13.11
C LYS A 35 6.61 -6.87 -13.12
N LYS A 36 6.95 -6.21 -12.02
CA LYS A 36 8.16 -5.39 -11.95
C LYS A 36 9.40 -6.26 -11.96
N ASP A 37 10.43 -5.77 -12.61
CA ASP A 37 11.71 -6.46 -12.65
C ASP A 37 12.45 -6.18 -11.34
N VAL A 38 12.47 -7.18 -10.46
CA VAL A 38 13.17 -7.08 -9.18
C VAL A 38 14.44 -7.94 -9.18
N SER A 39 14.95 -8.29 -10.35
CA SER A 39 16.13 -9.15 -10.46
C SER A 39 17.37 -8.57 -9.80
N LYS A 40 17.43 -7.26 -9.67
CA LYS A 40 18.58 -6.60 -9.02
C LYS A 40 18.49 -6.60 -7.51
N VAL A 41 17.33 -6.96 -6.97
CA VAL A 41 17.16 -7.10 -5.52
C VAL A 41 17.65 -8.50 -5.16
N ASN A 42 18.79 -8.58 -4.51
CA ASN A 42 19.42 -9.86 -4.22
C ASN A 42 19.26 -10.26 -2.77
N GLU A 43 18.19 -9.81 -2.14
CA GLU A 43 17.86 -10.17 -0.77
C GLU A 43 16.35 -10.20 -0.62
N LYS A 44 15.91 -10.90 0.40
CA LYS A 44 14.47 -10.96 0.73
C LYS A 44 14.04 -9.66 1.39
N ILE A 45 12.98 -9.05 0.89
CA ILE A 45 12.40 -7.85 1.49
C ILE A 45 10.92 -8.11 1.70
N ALA A 46 10.46 -8.05 2.95
CA ALA A 46 9.06 -8.25 3.29
C ALA A 46 8.48 -6.94 3.83
N LEU A 47 7.49 -6.42 3.12
CA LEU A 47 6.78 -5.20 3.51
C LEU A 47 5.39 -5.58 3.98
N GLU A 48 5.02 -5.19 5.20
CA GLU A 48 3.67 -5.38 5.70
C GLU A 48 2.98 -4.03 5.74
N ILE A 49 1.82 -3.94 5.12
CA ILE A 49 1.05 -2.69 5.06
C ILE A 49 -0.23 -2.87 5.86
N LYS A 50 -0.42 -2.02 6.86
CA LYS A 50 -1.69 -1.92 7.56
C LYS A 50 -2.50 -0.83 6.88
N ALA A 51 -3.50 -1.25 6.09
CA ALA A 51 -4.34 -0.34 5.34
C ALA A 51 -5.59 -0.03 6.16
N TYR A 52 -5.90 1.22 6.35
CA TYR A 52 -7.02 1.62 7.19
C TYR A 52 -7.92 2.64 6.51
N GLY A 53 -9.17 2.67 6.96
CA GLY A 53 -10.21 3.55 6.47
C GLY A 53 -11.46 3.21 7.24
N GLU A 54 -12.56 2.95 6.56
CA GLU A 54 -13.77 2.42 7.22
C GLU A 54 -13.49 1.04 7.80
N LYS A 55 -12.62 0.29 7.14
CA LYS A 55 -12.16 -1.01 7.59
C LYS A 55 -10.66 -0.95 7.80
N GLU A 56 -10.13 -1.98 8.39
CA GLU A 56 -8.70 -2.07 8.64
C GLU A 56 -8.27 -3.50 8.35
N PHE A 57 -7.21 -3.65 7.57
CA PHE A 57 -6.69 -4.98 7.24
C PHE A 57 -5.23 -4.88 6.85
N TYR A 58 -4.60 -6.04 6.69
CA TYR A 58 -3.19 -6.13 6.36
C TYR A 58 -3.00 -6.70 4.96
N ILE A 59 -1.99 -6.19 4.28
CA ILE A 59 -1.52 -6.72 2.99
C ILE A 59 -0.01 -6.79 3.10
N TYR A 60 0.61 -7.82 2.52
CA TYR A 60 2.06 -7.81 2.46
C TYR A 60 2.54 -7.86 1.02
N ILE A 61 3.73 -7.30 0.81
CA ILE A 61 4.45 -7.37 -0.45
C ILE A 61 5.80 -8.02 -0.12
N LEU A 62 6.05 -9.17 -0.74
CA LEU A 62 7.29 -9.91 -0.52
C LEU A 62 8.10 -9.93 -1.80
N ILE A 63 9.33 -9.42 -1.74
CA ILE A 63 10.30 -9.53 -2.83
C ILE A 63 11.29 -10.61 -2.42
N ASP A 64 11.32 -11.70 -3.19
CA ASP A 64 12.21 -12.81 -2.86
C ASP A 64 12.51 -13.60 -4.12
N ASP A 65 13.79 -13.87 -4.34
CA ASP A 65 14.26 -14.73 -5.44
C ASP A 65 13.73 -14.25 -6.80
N GLY A 66 13.75 -12.94 -7.02
CA GLY A 66 13.33 -12.35 -8.29
C GLY A 66 11.84 -12.29 -8.51
N LYS A 67 11.05 -12.54 -7.46
CA LYS A 67 9.60 -12.56 -7.57
C LYS A 67 8.96 -11.60 -6.57
N VAL A 68 7.81 -11.06 -6.95
CA VAL A 68 6.99 -10.22 -6.08
C VAL A 68 5.72 -10.98 -5.74
N THR A 69 5.47 -11.20 -4.46
CA THR A 69 4.25 -11.86 -3.98
C THR A 69 3.44 -10.85 -3.17
N VAL A 70 2.15 -10.78 -3.42
CA VAL A 70 1.24 -9.89 -2.69
C VAL A 70 0.07 -10.72 -2.19
N GLU A 71 -0.19 -10.65 -0.88
CA GLU A 71 -1.30 -11.39 -0.28
C GLU A 71 -2.06 -10.52 0.72
N PRO A 72 -3.36 -10.75 0.91
CA PRO A 72 -4.22 -9.88 1.74
C PRO A 72 -4.22 -10.26 3.21
N TRP A 73 -3.05 -10.43 3.81
CA TRP A 73 -2.90 -10.67 5.24
C TRP A 73 -1.54 -10.18 5.71
N GLY A 74 -1.31 -10.31 7.02
CA GLY A 74 -0.08 -9.84 7.62
C GLY A 74 1.09 -10.77 7.36
N TYR A 75 2.28 -10.25 7.59
CA TYR A 75 3.52 -11.00 7.47
C TYR A 75 4.33 -10.76 8.74
N ILE A 76 4.33 -11.72 9.64
CA ILE A 76 4.92 -11.55 10.96
C ILE A 76 6.41 -11.23 10.89
N ASP A 77 7.09 -11.89 9.98
CA ASP A 77 8.55 -11.73 9.82
C ASP A 77 8.88 -10.60 8.83
N ASN A 78 8.17 -9.47 8.94
CA ASN A 78 8.37 -8.37 8.02
C ASN A 78 9.64 -7.60 8.34
N ASP A 79 10.23 -7.02 7.30
CA ASP A 79 11.39 -6.14 7.44
C ASP A 79 10.96 -4.69 7.66
N VAL A 80 9.81 -4.32 7.10
CA VAL A 80 9.26 -2.97 7.23
C VAL A 80 7.75 -3.08 7.42
N HIS A 81 7.24 -2.35 8.39
CA HIS A 81 5.81 -2.22 8.62
C HIS A 81 5.37 -0.80 8.26
N ILE A 82 4.32 -0.68 7.45
CA ILE A 82 3.83 0.59 6.95
C ILE A 82 2.37 0.75 7.34
N ASP A 83 2.03 1.90 7.93
CA ASP A 83 0.63 2.28 8.17
C ASP A 83 0.24 3.27 7.08
N MET A 84 -0.86 2.98 6.37
CA MET A 84 -1.26 3.82 5.25
C MET A 84 -2.78 3.76 5.07
N PRO A 85 -3.44 4.91 4.86
CA PRO A 85 -4.87 4.88 4.51
C PRO A 85 -5.12 4.07 3.24
N ILE A 86 -6.25 3.40 3.17
CA ILE A 86 -6.62 2.62 1.98
C ILE A 86 -6.60 3.52 0.74
N ALA A 87 -7.10 4.74 0.85
CA ALA A 87 -7.09 5.68 -0.27
C ALA A 87 -5.67 5.96 -0.77
N ASP A 88 -4.70 6.00 0.14
CA ASP A 88 -3.31 6.24 -0.24
C ASP A 88 -2.71 5.02 -0.93
N VAL A 89 -3.08 3.80 -0.50
CA VAL A 89 -2.64 2.59 -1.20
C VAL A 89 -3.16 2.60 -2.64
N VAL A 90 -4.41 3.00 -2.82
CA VAL A 90 -4.99 3.14 -4.17
C VAL A 90 -4.21 4.17 -4.98
N ALA A 91 -3.83 5.29 -4.35
CA ALA A 91 -3.03 6.31 -5.04
C ALA A 91 -1.66 5.77 -5.47
N VAL A 92 -1.04 4.95 -4.62
CA VAL A 92 0.22 4.29 -4.97
C VAL A 92 0.04 3.41 -6.21
N VAL A 93 -1.01 2.62 -6.23
CA VAL A 93 -1.30 1.73 -7.36
C VAL A 93 -1.51 2.53 -8.64
N ASN A 94 -2.16 3.69 -8.52
CA ASN A 94 -2.46 4.54 -9.68
C ASN A 94 -1.30 5.45 -10.07
N GLY A 95 -0.16 5.36 -9.37
CA GLY A 95 1.00 6.18 -9.71
C GLY A 95 0.85 7.64 -9.34
N LYS A 96 -0.02 7.95 -8.39
CA LYS A 96 -0.33 9.33 -7.99
C LYS A 96 0.09 9.67 -6.57
N TYR A 97 0.95 8.87 -5.99
CA TYR A 97 1.38 9.07 -4.61
C TYR A 97 2.81 9.60 -4.59
N ASP A 98 3.00 10.76 -4.00
CA ASP A 98 4.33 11.36 -3.87
C ASP A 98 4.91 10.95 -2.52
N PHE A 99 5.72 9.89 -2.54
CA PHE A 99 6.30 9.32 -1.33
C PHE A 99 7.20 10.32 -0.60
N VAL A 100 7.96 11.13 -1.35
CA VAL A 100 8.87 12.08 -0.73
C VAL A 100 8.09 13.16 0.00
N ALA A 101 7.10 13.74 -0.65
CA ALA A 101 6.27 14.77 -0.04
C ALA A 101 5.51 14.25 1.17
N LYS A 102 4.99 13.03 1.08
CA LYS A 102 4.23 12.42 2.18
C LYS A 102 5.13 12.08 3.36
N ALA A 103 6.36 11.64 3.09
CA ALA A 103 7.32 11.37 4.16
C ALA A 103 7.69 12.66 4.89
N ILE A 104 7.90 13.74 4.15
CA ILE A 104 8.25 15.04 4.73
C ILE A 104 7.10 15.58 5.58
N SER A 105 5.86 15.43 5.11
CA SER A 105 4.69 15.96 5.84
C SER A 105 4.27 15.07 7.01
N GLY A 106 4.83 13.86 7.13
CA GLY A 106 4.48 12.94 8.21
C GLY A 106 3.23 12.13 7.94
N ASP A 107 2.70 12.16 6.73
CA ASP A 107 1.49 11.42 6.37
C ASP A 107 1.77 9.95 6.05
N PHE A 108 3.03 9.59 5.99
CA PHE A 108 3.47 8.23 5.68
C PHE A 108 4.29 7.71 6.86
N TYR A 109 3.84 6.62 7.44
CA TYR A 109 4.48 6.06 8.61
C TYR A 109 5.04 4.68 8.30
N ALA A 110 6.33 4.50 8.54
CA ALA A 110 7.00 3.22 8.32
C ALA A 110 7.98 2.95 9.43
N ILE A 111 8.01 1.71 9.90
CA ILE A 111 8.95 1.25 10.92
C ILE A 111 9.69 0.04 10.37
N GLY A 112 10.99 0.02 10.56
CA GLY A 112 11.78 -1.14 10.20
C GLY A 112 13.08 -0.76 9.52
N CYS A 113 13.52 -1.63 8.62
CA CYS A 113 14.80 -1.46 7.95
C CYS A 113 14.70 -0.44 6.81
N VAL A 114 15.22 0.77 7.05
CA VAL A 114 15.15 1.85 6.06
C VAL A 114 15.85 1.47 4.76
N THR A 115 16.98 0.78 4.86
CA THR A 115 17.74 0.37 3.67
C THR A 115 16.89 -0.53 2.77
N LYS A 116 16.19 -1.51 3.36
CA LYS A 116 15.32 -2.39 2.59
C LYS A 116 14.12 -1.64 2.02
N LEU A 117 13.58 -0.70 2.78
CA LEU A 117 12.47 0.12 2.28
C LEU A 117 12.89 0.91 1.04
N LEU A 118 14.08 1.50 1.06
CA LEU A 118 14.58 2.26 -0.09
C LEU A 118 14.81 1.36 -1.29
N LYS A 119 15.35 0.16 -1.06
CA LYS A 119 15.56 -0.80 -2.15
C LYS A 119 14.24 -1.22 -2.78
N ALA A 120 13.22 -1.47 -1.96
CA ALA A 120 11.90 -1.82 -2.45
C ALA A 120 11.29 -0.66 -3.24
N TYR A 121 11.43 0.55 -2.73
CA TYR A 121 10.93 1.73 -3.42
C TYR A 121 11.57 1.86 -4.81
N GLU A 122 12.87 1.71 -4.89
CA GLU A 122 13.57 1.82 -6.18
C GLU A 122 13.15 0.71 -7.14
N ALA A 123 12.93 -0.49 -6.63
CA ALA A 123 12.57 -1.62 -7.48
C ALA A 123 11.12 -1.56 -7.96
N LEU A 124 10.20 -1.11 -7.10
CA LEU A 124 8.77 -1.19 -7.38
C LEU A 124 8.17 0.12 -7.92
N ILE A 125 8.68 1.26 -7.48
CA ILE A 125 8.05 2.56 -7.78
C ILE A 125 8.84 3.33 -8.84
N LYS A 126 10.13 3.35 -8.70
CA LYS A 126 11.01 4.12 -9.59
C LYS A 126 11.28 3.49 -10.96
#